data_23f7ca319da8cec1312d4bb16cadfa29
#
_entry.id   23f7ca319da8cec1312d4bb16cadfa29
#
_cell.length_a   1.000
_cell.length_b   1.000
_cell.length_c   1.000
_cell.angle_alpha   90.00
_cell.angle_beta   90.00
_cell.angle_gamma   90.00
#
_symmetry.space_group_name_H-M   'P 1'
#
loop_
_entity.id
_entity.type
_entity.pdbx_description
1 polymer ?
#
loop_
_entity_poly.entity_id
_entity_poly.type
_entity_poly.pdbx_seq_one_letter_code
_entity_poly.pdbx_strand_id
1 'polypeptide(L)'
;MGGGNDLFVTVGTVLLSAGFFFVLTTLLPGQTFWIAGILAVFAWGLAEIVTRQHRMKLSSSVLALIFMAAILAALALQVEASFGIRKPETIWQLLALRQTASRAGYLFLGGGIIAAAIYFWRFRVPIIAGAIAIAFTLLAFLQTAIILYDSVTAGAIAPPHMEDVPELLRAALYMPLICGLIVFATGVAFDIYDRDRRKIWSDCAFWLHVVSAPMLVHPLFIMATGQNVVFGHIAPDTNATLMLAILILGFLYVALAIDRRSLLVPTLAYFGSLGIYYLVNSASDSTGIPPFALILVVVGALIILFGAGWQRIRRIVVKPTLPAAVIRRLPPLKA
;
A
#
# COMPACT_ATOMS: atom_id res chain seq x y z
N MET A 1 -19.81 20.27 -7.88
CA MET A 1 -19.08 21.29 -7.11
C MET A 1 -17.60 21.17 -7.51
N GLY A 2 -16.94 22.30 -7.86
CA GLY A 2 -15.61 22.29 -8.46
C GLY A 2 -14.52 21.79 -7.49
N GLY A 3 -13.48 21.15 -8.04
CA GLY A 3 -12.36 20.58 -7.27
C GLY A 3 -11.63 21.58 -6.36
N GLY A 4 -11.72 22.88 -6.63
CA GLY A 4 -11.16 23.93 -5.77
C GLY A 4 -11.81 24.02 -4.37
N ASN A 5 -13.11 23.83 -4.27
CA ASN A 5 -13.81 23.83 -2.99
C ASN A 5 -13.41 22.65 -2.09
N ASP A 6 -13.22 21.46 -2.68
CA ASP A 6 -12.79 20.26 -1.94
C ASP A 6 -11.36 20.43 -1.41
N LEU A 7 -10.46 21.01 -2.20
CA LEU A 7 -9.10 21.31 -1.76
C LEU A 7 -9.09 22.31 -0.59
N PHE A 8 -9.87 23.39 -0.68
CA PHE A 8 -9.96 24.39 0.37
C PHE A 8 -10.50 23.79 1.69
N VAL A 9 -11.57 23.00 1.61
CA VAL A 9 -12.13 22.29 2.78
C VAL A 9 -11.14 21.26 3.33
N THR A 10 -10.36 20.62 2.47
CA THR A 10 -9.30 19.68 2.91
C THR A 10 -8.26 20.38 3.75
N VAL A 11 -7.74 21.52 3.29
CA VAL A 11 -6.78 22.33 4.07
C VAL A 11 -7.39 22.77 5.41
N GLY A 12 -8.62 23.27 5.39
CA GLY A 12 -9.34 23.62 6.62
C GLY A 12 -9.50 22.44 7.58
N THR A 13 -9.83 21.26 7.06
CA THR A 13 -9.96 20.02 7.85
C THR A 13 -8.64 19.62 8.51
N VAL A 14 -7.53 19.70 7.79
CA VAL A 14 -6.19 19.38 8.32
C VAL A 14 -5.82 20.37 9.42
N LEU A 15 -5.95 21.68 9.15
CA LEU A 15 -5.62 22.72 10.12
C LEU A 15 -6.49 22.62 11.39
N LEU A 16 -7.79 22.41 11.22
CA LEU A 16 -8.73 22.26 12.34
C LEU A 16 -8.39 21.02 13.18
N SER A 17 -8.12 19.88 12.53
CA SER A 17 -7.79 18.64 13.24
C SER A 17 -6.44 18.74 13.96
N ALA A 18 -5.44 19.37 13.34
CA ALA A 18 -4.15 19.62 13.97
C ALA A 18 -4.29 20.59 15.15
N GLY A 19 -4.98 21.71 14.97
CA GLY A 19 -5.26 22.66 16.05
C GLY A 19 -5.99 22.01 17.22
N PHE A 20 -7.03 21.22 16.92
CA PHE A 20 -7.77 20.49 17.96
C PHE A 20 -6.89 19.47 18.71
N PHE A 21 -6.02 18.76 18.00
CA PHE A 21 -5.04 17.87 18.62
C PHE A 21 -4.12 18.61 19.61
N PHE A 22 -3.57 19.79 19.23
CA PHE A 22 -2.72 20.58 20.12
C PHE A 22 -3.50 21.12 21.34
N VAL A 23 -4.76 21.51 21.15
CA VAL A 23 -5.63 21.91 22.28
C VAL A 23 -5.81 20.74 23.25
N LEU A 24 -6.10 19.54 22.73
CA LEU A 24 -6.27 18.35 23.57
C LEU A 24 -4.97 17.97 24.32
N THR A 25 -3.80 18.08 23.69
CA THR A 25 -2.51 17.78 24.36
C THR A 25 -2.22 18.76 25.49
N THR A 26 -2.71 20.00 25.37
CA THR A 26 -2.56 21.03 26.42
C THR A 26 -3.56 20.82 27.57
N LEU A 27 -4.81 20.44 27.26
CA LEU A 27 -5.85 20.25 28.26
C LEU A 27 -5.78 18.91 29.00
N LEU A 28 -5.21 17.88 28.34
CA LEU A 28 -5.13 16.51 28.85
C LEU A 28 -3.69 16.00 28.85
N PRO A 29 -2.77 16.64 29.61
CA PRO A 29 -1.37 16.27 29.60
C PRO A 29 -1.20 14.83 30.11
N GLY A 30 -0.46 14.02 29.34
CA GLY A 30 -0.20 12.60 29.67
C GLY A 30 -1.34 11.64 29.40
N GLN A 31 -2.52 12.10 29.01
CA GLN A 31 -3.70 11.24 28.75
C GLN A 31 -3.83 10.90 27.26
N THR A 32 -2.76 10.37 26.67
CA THR A 32 -2.65 10.11 25.22
C THR A 32 -3.76 9.22 24.67
N PHE A 33 -4.22 8.22 25.44
CA PHE A 33 -5.34 7.35 25.05
C PHE A 33 -6.64 8.14 24.84
N TRP A 34 -6.97 9.03 25.80
CA TRP A 34 -8.18 9.85 25.70
C TRP A 34 -8.08 10.89 24.59
N ILE A 35 -6.91 11.48 24.38
CA ILE A 35 -6.64 12.38 23.26
C ILE A 35 -6.93 11.69 21.94
N ALA A 36 -6.42 10.47 21.72
CA ALA A 36 -6.65 9.69 20.52
C ALA A 36 -8.14 9.36 20.35
N GLY A 37 -8.83 8.91 21.40
CA GLY A 37 -10.27 8.62 21.37
C GLY A 37 -11.12 9.84 21.02
N ILE A 38 -10.86 11.00 21.67
CA ILE A 38 -11.59 12.23 21.40
C ILE A 38 -11.33 12.73 19.97
N LEU A 39 -10.09 12.63 19.49
CA LEU A 39 -9.74 12.98 18.11
C LEU A 39 -10.46 12.08 17.09
N ALA A 40 -10.61 10.79 17.38
CA ALA A 40 -11.39 9.87 16.54
C ALA A 40 -12.87 10.27 16.47
N VAL A 41 -13.49 10.58 17.62
CA VAL A 41 -14.89 11.07 17.67
C VAL A 41 -15.05 12.39 16.93
N PHE A 42 -14.08 13.30 17.09
CA PHE A 42 -14.08 14.57 16.37
C PHE A 42 -14.00 14.37 14.84
N ALA A 43 -13.06 13.52 14.37
CA ALA A 43 -12.92 13.20 12.95
C ALA A 43 -14.19 12.52 12.39
N TRP A 44 -14.84 11.66 13.17
CA TRP A 44 -16.15 11.08 12.82
C TRP A 44 -17.22 12.15 12.68
N GLY A 45 -17.33 13.06 13.65
CA GLY A 45 -18.29 14.18 13.61
C GLY A 45 -18.10 15.08 12.38
N LEU A 46 -16.86 15.43 12.06
CA LEU A 46 -16.54 16.16 10.83
C LEU A 46 -16.91 15.35 9.56
N ALA A 47 -16.70 14.03 9.57
CA ALA A 47 -17.09 13.19 8.44
C ALA A 47 -18.60 13.14 8.22
N GLU A 48 -19.44 13.26 9.24
CA GLU A 48 -20.91 13.38 9.08
C GLU A 48 -21.28 14.63 8.24
N ILE A 49 -20.55 15.72 8.42
CA ILE A 49 -20.80 16.97 7.68
C ILE A 49 -20.12 16.90 6.31
N VAL A 50 -18.81 16.72 6.26
CA VAL A 50 -18.01 16.87 5.04
C VAL A 50 -18.25 15.72 4.07
N THR A 51 -18.28 14.48 4.57
CA THR A 51 -18.40 13.29 3.72
C THR A 51 -19.84 13.01 3.35
N ARG A 52 -20.74 13.02 4.34
CA ARG A 52 -22.13 12.59 4.13
C ARG A 52 -22.99 13.67 3.51
N GLN A 53 -22.91 14.93 4.01
CA GLN A 53 -23.74 16.02 3.52
C GLN A 53 -23.17 16.64 2.25
N HIS A 54 -21.85 16.93 2.21
CA HIS A 54 -21.21 17.64 1.11
C HIS A 54 -20.54 16.73 0.06
N ARG A 55 -20.35 15.43 0.34
CA ARG A 55 -19.77 14.41 -0.58
C ARG A 55 -18.44 14.83 -1.20
N MET A 56 -17.57 15.47 -0.42
CA MET A 56 -16.25 15.93 -0.84
C MET A 56 -15.25 14.78 -0.80
N LYS A 57 -14.70 14.36 -1.96
CA LYS A 57 -13.87 13.14 -2.06
C LYS A 57 -12.54 13.26 -1.36
N LEU A 58 -11.81 14.36 -1.57
CA LEU A 58 -10.46 14.54 -1.03
C LEU A 58 -10.51 14.74 0.49
N SER A 59 -11.35 15.67 0.95
CA SER A 59 -11.57 15.93 2.38
C SER A 59 -12.05 14.68 3.13
N SER A 60 -12.93 13.88 2.50
CA SER A 60 -13.39 12.60 3.06
C SER A 60 -12.25 11.58 3.23
N SER A 61 -11.34 11.51 2.27
CA SER A 61 -10.18 10.62 2.37
C SER A 61 -9.23 11.03 3.49
N VAL A 62 -8.98 12.33 3.64
CA VAL A 62 -8.15 12.86 4.74
C VAL A 62 -8.80 12.62 6.10
N LEU A 63 -10.11 12.86 6.25
CA LEU A 63 -10.82 12.54 7.49
C LEU A 63 -10.80 11.07 7.83
N ALA A 64 -10.92 10.19 6.84
CA ALA A 64 -10.80 8.76 7.03
C ALA A 64 -9.40 8.37 7.54
N LEU A 65 -8.34 8.99 7.01
CA LEU A 65 -6.97 8.77 7.48
C LEU A 65 -6.78 9.29 8.90
N ILE A 66 -7.28 10.48 9.24
CA ILE A 66 -7.21 11.04 10.60
C ILE A 66 -7.94 10.13 11.59
N PHE A 67 -9.16 9.70 11.25
CA PHE A 67 -9.94 8.77 12.07
C PHE A 67 -9.18 7.46 12.30
N MET A 68 -8.67 6.84 11.23
CA MET A 68 -7.93 5.58 11.34
C MET A 68 -6.63 5.75 12.14
N ALA A 69 -5.88 6.84 11.93
CA ALA A 69 -4.68 7.13 12.71
C ALA A 69 -5.00 7.27 14.21
N ALA A 70 -6.07 7.99 14.56
CA ALA A 70 -6.50 8.17 15.93
C ALA A 70 -6.95 6.85 16.58
N ILE A 71 -7.74 6.02 15.88
CA ILE A 71 -8.14 4.70 16.38
C ILE A 71 -6.94 3.76 16.55
N LEU A 72 -6.04 3.70 15.56
CA LEU A 72 -4.86 2.86 15.65
C LEU A 72 -3.92 3.32 16.78
N ALA A 73 -3.79 4.63 17.02
CA ALA A 73 -3.05 5.16 18.16
C ALA A 73 -3.71 4.73 19.49
N ALA A 74 -5.02 4.85 19.63
CA ALA A 74 -5.74 4.40 20.82
C ALA A 74 -5.58 2.88 21.05
N LEU A 75 -5.69 2.08 19.98
CA LEU A 75 -5.47 0.62 20.07
C LEU A 75 -4.04 0.27 20.45
N ALA A 76 -3.04 0.99 19.92
CA ALA A 76 -1.63 0.77 20.26
C ALA A 76 -1.37 1.07 21.76
N LEU A 77 -1.90 2.18 22.27
CA LEU A 77 -1.80 2.54 23.68
C LEU A 77 -2.54 1.55 24.58
N GLN A 78 -3.71 1.05 24.14
CA GLN A 78 -4.44 0.01 24.87
C GLN A 78 -3.67 -1.31 24.92
N VAL A 79 -3.01 -1.68 23.82
CA VAL A 79 -2.15 -2.86 23.73
C VAL A 79 -0.96 -2.72 24.66
N GLU A 80 -0.29 -1.57 24.63
CA GLU A 80 0.83 -1.27 25.55
C GLU A 80 0.40 -1.37 27.02
N ALA A 81 -0.72 -0.75 27.38
CA ALA A 81 -1.24 -0.77 28.75
C ALA A 81 -1.68 -2.18 29.20
N SER A 82 -2.31 -2.97 28.30
CA SER A 82 -2.84 -4.29 28.64
C SER A 82 -1.79 -5.39 28.69
N PHE A 83 -0.76 -5.30 27.87
CA PHE A 83 0.22 -6.38 27.68
C PHE A 83 1.62 -6.01 28.20
N GLY A 84 1.88 -4.74 28.56
CA GLY A 84 3.18 -4.30 29.06
C GLY A 84 4.32 -4.55 28.08
N ILE A 85 4.04 -4.48 26.78
CA ILE A 85 5.01 -4.77 25.73
C ILE A 85 6.09 -3.69 25.74
N ARG A 86 7.22 -4.00 26.38
CA ARG A 86 8.44 -3.23 26.20
C ARG A 86 9.05 -3.60 24.85
N LYS A 87 9.72 -2.63 24.21
CA LYS A 87 10.44 -2.90 22.96
C LYS A 87 11.39 -4.08 23.19
N PRO A 88 11.23 -5.20 22.45
CA PRO A 88 12.14 -6.31 22.60
C PRO A 88 13.52 -5.87 22.11
N GLU A 89 14.53 -6.01 22.97
CA GLU A 89 15.92 -5.70 22.64
C GLU A 89 16.61 -6.86 21.92
N THR A 90 16.02 -8.06 21.99
CA THR A 90 16.55 -9.27 21.37
C THR A 90 15.45 -10.11 20.74
N ILE A 91 15.82 -10.89 19.70
CA ILE A 91 14.93 -11.85 19.02
C ILE A 91 14.37 -12.86 20.02
N TRP A 92 15.15 -13.27 21.01
CA TRP A 92 14.75 -14.22 22.05
C TRP A 92 13.65 -13.68 22.96
N GLN A 93 13.69 -12.38 23.29
CA GLN A 93 12.61 -11.73 24.03
C GLN A 93 11.32 -11.66 23.20
N LEU A 94 11.43 -11.44 21.89
CA LEU A 94 10.30 -11.47 20.98
C LEU A 94 9.66 -12.87 20.91
N LEU A 95 10.47 -13.93 20.89
CA LEU A 95 10.02 -15.31 20.89
C LEU A 95 9.37 -15.70 22.23
N ALA A 96 9.93 -15.25 23.36
CA ALA A 96 9.36 -15.49 24.69
C ALA A 96 7.99 -14.81 24.88
N LEU A 97 7.71 -13.73 24.15
CA LEU A 97 6.46 -12.97 24.21
C LEU A 97 5.38 -13.49 23.25
N ARG A 98 5.56 -14.66 22.63
CA ARG A 98 4.69 -15.17 21.55
C ARG A 98 3.17 -15.06 21.85
N GLN A 99 2.72 -15.55 22.99
CA GLN A 99 1.27 -15.53 23.31
C GLN A 99 0.78 -14.09 23.52
N THR A 100 1.58 -13.26 24.17
CA THR A 100 1.30 -11.85 24.41
C THR A 100 1.30 -11.09 23.10
N ALA A 101 2.32 -11.29 22.25
CA ALA A 101 2.44 -10.65 20.95
C ALA A 101 1.31 -11.06 19.99
N SER A 102 0.89 -12.32 20.00
CA SER A 102 -0.22 -12.76 19.15
C SER A 102 -1.55 -12.12 19.59
N ARG A 103 -1.87 -12.14 20.89
CA ARG A 103 -3.09 -11.50 21.43
C ARG A 103 -3.10 -9.99 21.16
N ALA A 104 -1.97 -9.34 21.39
CA ALA A 104 -1.78 -7.92 21.10
C ALA A 104 -1.97 -7.60 19.60
N GLY A 105 -1.37 -8.41 18.71
CA GLY A 105 -1.51 -8.26 17.27
C GLY A 105 -2.96 -8.48 16.80
N TYR A 106 -3.66 -9.49 17.31
CA TYR A 106 -5.09 -9.70 16.99
C TYR A 106 -5.97 -8.55 17.48
N LEU A 107 -5.73 -8.05 18.68
CA LEU A 107 -6.48 -6.92 19.22
C LEU A 107 -6.24 -5.65 18.38
N PHE A 108 -5.00 -5.37 18.03
CA PHE A 108 -4.64 -4.20 17.24
C PHE A 108 -5.18 -4.30 15.79
N LEU A 109 -4.87 -5.38 15.09
CA LEU A 109 -5.28 -5.56 13.69
C LEU A 109 -6.79 -5.82 13.58
N GLY A 110 -7.33 -6.66 14.43
CA GLY A 110 -8.78 -6.95 14.46
C GLY A 110 -9.61 -5.73 14.82
N GLY A 111 -9.19 -4.98 15.85
CA GLY A 111 -9.82 -3.71 16.22
C GLY A 111 -9.73 -2.68 15.09
N GLY A 112 -8.59 -2.58 14.44
CA GLY A 112 -8.39 -1.73 13.26
C GLY A 112 -9.30 -2.11 12.09
N ILE A 113 -9.44 -3.40 11.78
CA ILE A 113 -10.35 -3.90 10.72
C ILE A 113 -11.81 -3.59 11.06
N ILE A 114 -12.22 -3.82 12.30
CA ILE A 114 -13.60 -3.53 12.75
C ILE A 114 -13.89 -2.04 12.63
N ALA A 115 -13.00 -1.17 13.12
CA ALA A 115 -13.17 0.28 13.01
C ALA A 115 -13.22 0.74 11.55
N ALA A 116 -12.32 0.22 10.70
CA ALA A 116 -12.31 0.50 9.27
C ALA A 116 -13.61 0.03 8.60
N ALA A 117 -14.10 -1.16 8.91
CA ALA A 117 -15.34 -1.70 8.37
C ALA A 117 -16.56 -0.86 8.77
N ILE A 118 -16.66 -0.44 10.04
CA ILE A 118 -17.73 0.44 10.54
C ILE A 118 -17.66 1.79 9.82
N TYR A 119 -16.46 2.39 9.69
CA TYR A 119 -16.29 3.66 8.99
C TYR A 119 -16.67 3.53 7.50
N PHE A 120 -16.21 2.45 6.83
CA PHE A 120 -16.57 2.20 5.44
C PHE A 120 -18.08 2.00 5.25
N TRP A 121 -18.70 1.22 6.12
CA TRP A 121 -20.15 0.99 6.08
C TRP A 121 -20.94 2.31 6.21
N ARG A 122 -20.48 3.22 7.10
CA ARG A 122 -21.15 4.48 7.37
C ARG A 122 -20.93 5.53 6.28
N PHE A 123 -19.68 5.72 5.85
CA PHE A 123 -19.28 6.83 4.99
C PHE A 123 -18.94 6.43 3.57
N ARG A 124 -18.67 5.15 3.32
CA ARG A 124 -18.30 4.60 2.01
C ARG A 124 -17.12 5.33 1.36
N VAL A 125 -16.08 5.58 2.12
CA VAL A 125 -14.85 6.23 1.64
C VAL A 125 -13.91 5.19 1.06
N PRO A 126 -13.56 5.25 -0.24
CA PRO A 126 -12.86 4.17 -0.95
C PRO A 126 -11.46 3.82 -0.41
N ILE A 127 -10.71 4.78 0.12
CA ILE A 127 -9.36 4.56 0.68
C ILE A 127 -9.37 3.52 1.81
N ILE A 128 -10.48 3.41 2.53
CA ILE A 128 -10.65 2.43 3.62
C ILE A 128 -10.62 0.99 3.10
N ALA A 129 -11.04 0.73 1.86
CA ALA A 129 -10.88 -0.60 1.25
C ALA A 129 -9.40 -1.00 1.16
N GLY A 130 -8.52 -0.05 0.81
CA GLY A 130 -7.07 -0.26 0.84
C GLY A 130 -6.54 -0.50 2.26
N ALA A 131 -7.00 0.28 3.24
CA ALA A 131 -6.62 0.10 4.64
C ALA A 131 -7.03 -1.28 5.19
N ILE A 132 -8.23 -1.75 4.87
CA ILE A 132 -8.72 -3.09 5.22
C ILE A 132 -7.84 -4.15 4.56
N ALA A 133 -7.47 -4.00 3.29
CA ALA A 133 -6.61 -4.94 2.59
C ALA A 133 -5.21 -5.03 3.23
N ILE A 134 -4.61 -3.89 3.62
CA ILE A 134 -3.35 -3.85 4.36
C ILE A 134 -3.49 -4.58 5.70
N ALA A 135 -4.54 -4.30 6.46
CA ALA A 135 -4.74 -4.91 7.77
C ALA A 135 -4.94 -6.44 7.68
N PHE A 136 -5.68 -6.93 6.68
CA PHE A 136 -5.80 -8.37 6.42
C PHE A 136 -4.47 -9.00 6.00
N THR A 137 -3.66 -8.29 5.22
CA THR A 137 -2.32 -8.76 4.85
C THR A 137 -1.42 -8.88 6.08
N LEU A 138 -1.41 -7.86 6.94
CA LEU A 138 -0.64 -7.90 8.20
C LEU A 138 -1.15 -9.00 9.15
N LEU A 139 -2.46 -9.24 9.18
CA LEU A 139 -3.04 -10.34 9.94
C LEU A 139 -2.59 -11.71 9.40
N ALA A 140 -2.52 -11.87 8.08
CA ALA A 140 -2.02 -13.08 7.45
C ALA A 140 -0.52 -13.30 7.76
N PHE A 141 0.29 -12.24 7.75
CA PHE A 141 1.70 -12.30 8.18
C PHE A 141 1.81 -12.73 9.66
N LEU A 142 1.03 -12.12 10.54
CA LEU A 142 1.01 -12.47 11.95
C LEU A 142 0.64 -13.95 12.15
N GLN A 143 -0.40 -14.42 11.47
CA GLN A 143 -0.84 -15.82 11.55
C GLN A 143 0.23 -16.79 11.04
N THR A 144 0.89 -16.46 9.93
CA THR A 144 1.97 -17.28 9.38
C THR A 144 3.17 -17.34 10.34
N ALA A 145 3.54 -16.22 10.95
CA ALA A 145 4.62 -16.17 11.94
C ALA A 145 4.28 -17.03 13.17
N ILE A 146 3.02 -17.00 13.64
CA ILE A 146 2.56 -17.83 14.75
C ILE A 146 2.62 -19.32 14.39
N ILE A 147 2.10 -19.72 13.23
CA ILE A 147 2.12 -21.11 12.77
C ILE A 147 3.57 -21.61 12.63
N LEU A 148 4.45 -20.81 12.05
CA LEU A 148 5.85 -21.18 11.90
C LEU A 148 6.52 -21.38 13.26
N TYR A 149 6.34 -20.43 14.17
CA TYR A 149 6.86 -20.55 15.55
C TYR A 149 6.38 -21.83 16.24
N ASP A 150 5.07 -22.13 16.15
CA ASP A 150 4.47 -23.32 16.76
C ASP A 150 5.00 -24.61 16.14
N SER A 151 5.20 -24.61 14.83
CA SER A 151 5.75 -25.78 14.11
C SER A 151 7.19 -26.08 14.52
N VAL A 152 8.01 -25.03 14.73
CA VAL A 152 9.37 -25.16 15.23
C VAL A 152 9.40 -25.64 16.69
N THR A 153 8.57 -25.06 17.54
CA THR A 153 8.52 -25.42 18.98
C THR A 153 7.94 -26.82 19.22
N ALA A 154 7.05 -27.29 18.35
CA ALA A 154 6.52 -28.64 18.36
C ALA A 154 7.47 -29.68 17.74
N GLY A 155 8.63 -29.26 17.20
CA GLY A 155 9.59 -30.15 16.55
C GLY A 155 9.14 -30.64 15.16
N ALA A 156 8.07 -30.09 14.60
CA ALA A 156 7.59 -30.42 13.26
C ALA A 156 8.51 -29.86 12.16
N ILE A 157 9.21 -28.78 12.47
CA ILE A 157 10.21 -28.13 11.59
C ILE A 157 11.47 -27.94 12.43
N ALA A 158 12.63 -28.28 11.87
CA ALA A 158 13.91 -28.03 12.53
C ALA A 158 14.12 -26.53 12.74
N PRO A 159 14.68 -26.10 13.89
CA PRO A 159 15.05 -24.70 14.08
C PRO A 159 16.00 -24.25 12.95
N PRO A 160 15.73 -23.12 12.30
CA PRO A 160 16.57 -22.64 11.22
C PRO A 160 17.97 -22.28 11.73
N HIS A 161 18.99 -22.70 11.02
CA HIS A 161 20.36 -22.26 11.23
C HIS A 161 20.58 -20.89 10.56
N MET A 162 21.65 -20.20 10.95
CA MET A 162 21.99 -18.90 10.36
C MET A 162 22.25 -18.99 8.85
N GLU A 163 22.70 -20.16 8.38
CA GLU A 163 22.93 -20.45 6.96
C GLU A 163 21.62 -20.53 6.15
N ASP A 164 20.50 -20.88 6.80
CA ASP A 164 19.19 -21.03 6.16
C ASP A 164 18.44 -19.67 6.03
N VAL A 165 18.93 -18.61 6.70
CA VAL A 165 18.25 -17.29 6.72
C VAL A 165 17.99 -16.73 5.32
N PRO A 166 18.91 -16.82 4.33
CA PRO A 166 18.63 -16.34 2.98
C PRO A 166 17.49 -17.07 2.29
N GLU A 167 17.37 -18.39 2.48
CA GLU A 167 16.31 -19.21 1.91
C GLU A 167 14.96 -18.92 2.58
N LEU A 168 14.96 -18.76 3.90
CA LEU A 168 13.77 -18.37 4.66
C LEU A 168 13.26 -16.98 4.25
N LEU A 169 14.16 -16.02 4.03
CA LEU A 169 13.79 -14.70 3.53
C LEU A 169 13.19 -14.79 2.12
N ARG A 170 13.72 -15.63 1.24
CA ARG A 170 13.13 -15.88 -0.08
C ARG A 170 11.75 -16.54 0.04
N ALA A 171 11.61 -17.54 0.90
CA ALA A 171 10.33 -18.18 1.17
C ALA A 171 9.29 -17.18 1.75
N ALA A 172 9.73 -16.27 2.60
CA ALA A 172 8.87 -15.22 3.14
C ALA A 172 8.29 -14.28 2.07
N LEU A 173 8.93 -14.16 0.88
CA LEU A 173 8.41 -13.35 -0.23
C LEU A 173 7.14 -13.93 -0.87
N TYR A 174 6.88 -15.23 -0.73
CA TYR A 174 5.63 -15.81 -1.24
C TYR A 174 4.40 -15.27 -0.51
N MET A 175 4.54 -14.88 0.76
CA MET A 175 3.42 -14.37 1.54
C MET A 175 2.86 -13.05 1.01
N PRO A 176 3.68 -11.97 0.85
CA PRO A 176 3.20 -10.73 0.23
C PRO A 176 2.74 -10.96 -1.22
N LEU A 177 3.36 -11.88 -1.96
CA LEU A 177 2.96 -12.20 -3.32
C LEU A 177 1.55 -12.80 -3.36
N ILE A 178 1.26 -13.80 -2.53
CA ILE A 178 -0.08 -14.43 -2.45
C ILE A 178 -1.12 -13.40 -1.99
N CYS A 179 -0.84 -12.66 -0.93
CA CYS A 179 -1.74 -11.61 -0.45
C CYS A 179 -1.97 -10.54 -1.53
N GLY A 180 -0.89 -10.11 -2.21
CA GLY A 180 -0.95 -9.17 -3.32
C GLY A 180 -1.81 -9.66 -4.48
N LEU A 181 -1.71 -10.95 -4.86
CA LEU A 181 -2.56 -11.57 -5.88
C LEU A 181 -4.04 -11.58 -5.47
N ILE A 182 -4.34 -11.91 -4.21
CA ILE A 182 -5.73 -11.91 -3.68
C ILE A 182 -6.30 -10.48 -3.71
N VAL A 183 -5.54 -9.49 -3.21
CA VAL A 183 -5.96 -8.08 -3.21
C VAL A 183 -6.14 -7.56 -4.64
N PHE A 184 -5.21 -7.90 -5.54
CA PHE A 184 -5.29 -7.55 -6.95
C PHE A 184 -6.52 -8.16 -7.62
N ALA A 185 -6.75 -9.46 -7.43
CA ALA A 185 -7.91 -10.16 -7.98
C ALA A 185 -9.23 -9.56 -7.47
N THR A 186 -9.29 -9.17 -6.20
CA THR A 186 -10.45 -8.47 -5.62
C THR A 186 -10.65 -7.10 -6.29
N GLY A 187 -9.57 -6.35 -6.54
CA GLY A 187 -9.61 -5.09 -7.29
C GLY A 187 -10.15 -5.29 -8.71
N VAL A 188 -9.67 -6.31 -9.43
CA VAL A 188 -10.15 -6.67 -10.78
C VAL A 188 -11.63 -7.07 -10.73
N ALA A 189 -12.06 -7.84 -9.74
CA ALA A 189 -13.47 -8.20 -9.57
C ALA A 189 -14.37 -6.96 -9.39
N PHE A 190 -13.92 -5.97 -8.62
CA PHE A 190 -14.63 -4.71 -8.46
C PHE A 190 -14.65 -3.89 -9.76
N ASP A 191 -13.57 -3.91 -10.56
CA ASP A 191 -13.52 -3.25 -11.86
C ASP A 191 -14.48 -3.90 -12.88
N ILE A 192 -14.61 -5.23 -12.84
CA ILE A 192 -15.55 -5.97 -13.69
C ILE A 192 -16.99 -5.67 -13.26
N TYR A 193 -17.25 -5.62 -11.94
CA TYR A 193 -18.58 -5.33 -11.40
C TYR A 193 -19.03 -3.89 -11.69
N ASP A 194 -18.13 -2.91 -11.66
CA ASP A 194 -18.40 -1.50 -11.93
C ASP A 194 -17.64 -1.02 -13.18
N ARG A 195 -17.80 -1.74 -14.27
CA ARG A 195 -17.10 -1.52 -15.54
C ARG A 195 -17.21 -0.08 -16.05
N ASP A 196 -18.38 0.53 -15.90
CA ASP A 196 -18.65 1.90 -16.35
C ASP A 196 -18.14 2.96 -15.37
N ARG A 197 -17.57 2.55 -14.23
CA ARG A 197 -17.00 3.43 -13.19
C ARG A 197 -17.99 4.46 -12.66
N ARG A 198 -19.23 4.05 -12.45
CA ARG A 198 -20.31 4.92 -11.93
C ARG A 198 -20.56 4.76 -10.45
N LYS A 199 -20.09 3.65 -9.86
CA LYS A 199 -20.29 3.30 -8.46
C LYS A 199 -18.98 3.45 -7.68
N ILE A 200 -19.09 3.36 -6.36
CA ILE A 200 -17.95 3.41 -5.44
C ILE A 200 -16.94 2.27 -5.64
N TRP A 201 -17.38 1.13 -6.20
CA TRP A 201 -16.55 -0.06 -6.32
C TRP A 201 -15.34 0.14 -7.21
N SER A 202 -15.47 0.95 -8.25
CA SER A 202 -14.32 1.34 -9.09
C SER A 202 -13.30 2.20 -8.32
N ASP A 203 -13.75 3.08 -7.43
CA ASP A 203 -12.85 3.87 -6.59
C ASP A 203 -12.18 2.97 -5.53
N CYS A 204 -12.90 1.97 -4.99
CA CYS A 204 -12.30 0.93 -4.11
C CYS A 204 -11.28 0.09 -4.85
N ALA A 205 -11.58 -0.34 -6.08
CA ALA A 205 -10.63 -1.08 -6.93
C ALA A 205 -9.34 -0.30 -7.15
N PHE A 206 -9.41 1.02 -7.35
CA PHE A 206 -8.22 1.87 -7.44
C PHE A 206 -7.30 1.71 -6.22
N TRP A 207 -7.83 1.79 -5.02
CA TRP A 207 -7.04 1.66 -3.79
C TRP A 207 -6.53 0.24 -3.58
N LEU A 208 -7.29 -0.79 -3.95
CA LEU A 208 -6.83 -2.18 -3.92
C LEU A 208 -5.65 -2.40 -4.88
N HIS A 209 -5.69 -1.81 -6.08
CA HIS A 209 -4.57 -1.87 -7.02
C HIS A 209 -3.35 -1.08 -6.52
N VAL A 210 -3.53 0.07 -5.87
CA VAL A 210 -2.43 0.82 -5.23
C VAL A 210 -1.74 -0.03 -4.16
N VAL A 211 -2.50 -0.73 -3.34
CA VAL A 211 -1.96 -1.59 -2.26
C VAL A 211 -1.33 -2.86 -2.80
N SER A 212 -1.98 -3.53 -3.77
CA SER A 212 -1.46 -4.80 -4.33
C SER A 212 -0.19 -4.61 -5.15
N ALA A 213 0.00 -3.45 -5.79
CA ALA A 213 1.11 -3.23 -6.70
C ALA A 213 2.50 -3.40 -6.04
N PRO A 214 2.84 -2.78 -4.90
CA PRO A 214 4.11 -3.04 -4.22
C PRO A 214 4.23 -4.48 -3.71
N MET A 215 3.11 -5.08 -3.28
CA MET A 215 3.07 -6.47 -2.80
C MET A 215 3.37 -7.49 -3.91
N LEU A 216 3.11 -7.15 -5.16
CA LEU A 216 3.42 -7.97 -6.34
C LEU A 216 4.80 -7.65 -6.90
N VAL A 217 5.08 -6.36 -7.12
CA VAL A 217 6.31 -5.92 -7.80
C VAL A 217 7.54 -6.26 -6.98
N HIS A 218 7.54 -5.96 -5.68
CA HIS A 218 8.72 -6.15 -4.83
C HIS A 218 9.15 -7.62 -4.71
N PRO A 219 8.29 -8.57 -4.34
CA PRO A 219 8.67 -9.98 -4.28
C PRO A 219 9.10 -10.53 -5.64
N LEU A 220 8.35 -10.25 -6.70
CA LEU A 220 8.67 -10.73 -8.04
C LEU A 220 10.03 -10.20 -8.51
N PHE A 221 10.35 -8.94 -8.18
CA PHE A 221 11.64 -8.36 -8.50
C PHE A 221 12.79 -9.07 -7.77
N ILE A 222 12.67 -9.28 -6.45
CA ILE A 222 13.71 -9.98 -5.67
C ILE A 222 13.87 -11.44 -6.15
N MET A 223 12.76 -12.13 -6.40
CA MET A 223 12.78 -13.51 -6.89
C MET A 223 13.41 -13.64 -8.28
N ALA A 224 13.12 -12.68 -9.17
CA ALA A 224 13.63 -12.70 -10.54
C ALA A 224 15.13 -12.33 -10.64
N THR A 225 15.57 -11.40 -9.83
CA THR A 225 16.97 -10.91 -9.86
C THR A 225 17.90 -11.69 -8.95
N GLY A 226 17.37 -12.48 -8.01
CA GLY A 226 18.16 -13.18 -7.00
C GLY A 226 18.88 -12.25 -6.01
N GLN A 227 18.62 -10.94 -6.11
CA GLN A 227 19.29 -9.94 -5.29
C GLN A 227 18.51 -9.69 -4.00
N ASN A 228 19.21 -9.72 -2.87
CA ASN A 228 18.65 -9.37 -1.56
C ASN A 228 18.55 -7.86 -1.44
N VAL A 229 17.71 -7.24 -2.28
CA VAL A 229 17.52 -5.79 -2.29
C VAL A 229 16.49 -5.41 -1.23
N VAL A 230 16.97 -5.23 -0.02
CA VAL A 230 16.29 -4.37 0.95
C VAL A 230 16.81 -2.96 0.71
N PHE A 231 16.02 -2.13 0.03
CA PHE A 231 16.30 -0.72 -0.25
C PHE A 231 17.64 -0.39 -0.95
N GLY A 232 17.67 -0.52 -2.28
CA GLY A 232 18.45 0.42 -3.06
C GLY A 232 19.81 -0.03 -3.61
N HIS A 233 20.32 -1.23 -3.39
CA HIS A 233 21.54 -1.69 -4.06
C HIS A 233 21.23 -2.86 -5.00
N ILE A 234 21.00 -2.52 -6.27
CA ILE A 234 20.93 -3.50 -7.36
C ILE A 234 22.33 -3.55 -7.97
N ALA A 235 23.05 -4.64 -7.77
CA ALA A 235 24.29 -4.86 -8.52
C ALA A 235 23.94 -4.98 -10.02
N PRO A 236 24.61 -4.25 -10.91
CA PRO A 236 24.32 -4.31 -12.33
C PRO A 236 24.74 -5.66 -12.89
N ASP A 237 23.76 -6.54 -13.06
CA ASP A 237 23.88 -7.78 -13.80
C ASP A 237 22.96 -7.72 -15.02
N THR A 238 23.44 -8.15 -16.18
CA THR A 238 22.66 -8.14 -17.43
C THR A 238 21.37 -8.94 -17.31
N ASN A 239 21.41 -10.09 -16.61
CA ASN A 239 20.22 -10.91 -16.39
C ASN A 239 19.22 -10.23 -15.48
N ALA A 240 19.66 -9.60 -14.39
CA ALA A 240 18.81 -8.85 -13.47
C ALA A 240 18.13 -7.67 -14.20
N THR A 241 18.88 -6.96 -15.04
CA THR A 241 18.35 -5.85 -15.84
C THR A 241 17.29 -6.32 -16.85
N LEU A 242 17.55 -7.45 -17.54
CA LEU A 242 16.60 -8.03 -18.48
C LEU A 242 15.31 -8.50 -17.77
N MET A 243 15.43 -9.18 -16.64
CA MET A 243 14.28 -9.62 -15.85
C MET A 243 13.47 -8.44 -15.33
N LEU A 244 14.14 -7.38 -14.87
CA LEU A 244 13.46 -6.15 -14.48
C LEU A 244 12.69 -5.53 -15.65
N ALA A 245 13.30 -5.44 -16.83
CA ALA A 245 12.64 -4.92 -18.02
C ALA A 245 11.38 -5.75 -18.39
N ILE A 246 11.47 -7.07 -18.33
CA ILE A 246 10.33 -7.98 -18.58
C ILE A 246 9.22 -7.74 -17.55
N LEU A 247 9.55 -7.63 -16.26
CA LEU A 247 8.58 -7.35 -15.21
C LEU A 247 7.89 -5.99 -15.41
N ILE A 248 8.66 -4.94 -15.72
CA ILE A 248 8.12 -3.61 -15.99
C ILE A 248 7.15 -3.64 -17.17
N LEU A 249 7.53 -4.27 -18.28
CA LEU A 249 6.68 -4.41 -19.46
C LEU A 249 5.42 -5.25 -19.15
N GLY A 250 5.55 -6.31 -18.36
CA GLY A 250 4.43 -7.13 -17.91
C GLY A 250 3.43 -6.33 -17.06
N PHE A 251 3.90 -5.59 -16.07
CA PHE A 251 3.05 -4.72 -15.24
C PHE A 251 2.42 -3.59 -16.05
N LEU A 252 3.17 -2.99 -16.97
CA LEU A 252 2.65 -1.99 -17.90
C LEU A 252 1.52 -2.57 -18.75
N TYR A 253 1.72 -3.76 -19.31
CA TYR A 253 0.71 -4.43 -20.09
C TYR A 253 -0.56 -4.72 -19.28
N VAL A 254 -0.42 -5.25 -18.06
CA VAL A 254 -1.54 -5.48 -17.14
C VAL A 254 -2.25 -4.18 -16.80
N ALA A 255 -1.50 -3.11 -16.48
CA ALA A 255 -2.05 -1.79 -16.19
C ALA A 255 -2.87 -1.22 -17.36
N LEU A 256 -2.36 -1.38 -18.59
CA LEU A 256 -3.08 -1.00 -19.83
C LEU A 256 -4.33 -1.86 -20.03
N ALA A 257 -4.26 -3.17 -19.82
CA ALA A 257 -5.39 -4.07 -19.99
C ALA A 257 -6.56 -3.70 -19.08
N ILE A 258 -6.31 -3.52 -17.78
CA ILE A 258 -7.34 -3.17 -16.79
C ILE A 258 -7.65 -1.67 -16.70
N ASP A 259 -6.96 -0.83 -17.47
CA ASP A 259 -7.08 0.64 -17.44
C ASP A 259 -6.79 1.24 -16.04
N ARG A 260 -5.70 0.77 -15.37
CA ARG A 260 -5.32 1.19 -14.02
C ARG A 260 -3.88 1.68 -13.95
N ARG A 261 -3.71 3.02 -14.05
CA ARG A 261 -2.38 3.68 -13.94
C ARG A 261 -1.73 3.50 -12.57
N SER A 262 -2.52 3.21 -11.53
CA SER A 262 -2.04 3.00 -10.16
C SER A 262 -1.03 1.86 -10.04
N LEU A 263 -1.09 0.85 -10.91
CA LEU A 263 -0.10 -0.23 -10.97
C LEU A 263 1.28 0.22 -11.45
N LEU A 264 1.36 1.35 -12.14
CA LEU A 264 2.65 1.88 -12.64
C LEU A 264 3.44 2.61 -11.58
N VAL A 265 2.81 3.10 -10.51
CA VAL A 265 3.48 3.90 -9.49
C VAL A 265 4.65 3.15 -8.83
N PRO A 266 4.48 1.94 -8.29
CA PRO A 266 5.60 1.16 -7.76
C PRO A 266 6.61 0.76 -8.84
N THR A 267 6.14 0.41 -10.04
CA THR A 267 6.99 0.03 -11.17
C THR A 267 7.90 1.19 -11.57
N LEU A 268 7.36 2.42 -11.64
CA LEU A 268 8.14 3.63 -11.90
C LEU A 268 9.11 3.96 -10.77
N ALA A 269 8.75 3.68 -9.51
CA ALA A 269 9.65 3.85 -8.38
C ALA A 269 10.86 2.92 -8.47
N TYR A 270 10.66 1.65 -8.85
CA TYR A 270 11.76 0.71 -9.11
C TYR A 270 12.62 1.13 -10.30
N PHE A 271 11.98 1.55 -11.39
CA PHE A 271 12.71 2.08 -12.55
C PHE A 271 13.53 3.32 -12.20
N GLY A 272 12.96 4.23 -11.41
CA GLY A 272 13.65 5.42 -10.91
C GLY A 272 14.86 5.06 -10.04
N SER A 273 14.71 4.10 -9.11
CA SER A 273 15.80 3.65 -8.23
C SER A 273 16.94 2.98 -9.03
N LEU A 274 16.61 2.17 -10.04
CA LEU A 274 17.59 1.58 -10.94
C LEU A 274 18.30 2.66 -11.78
N GLY A 275 17.53 3.61 -12.31
CA GLY A 275 18.08 4.75 -13.05
C GLY A 275 19.04 5.59 -12.19
N ILE A 276 18.68 5.85 -10.93
CA ILE A 276 19.55 6.55 -9.96
C ILE A 276 20.85 5.77 -9.78
N TYR A 277 20.75 4.46 -9.56
CA TYR A 277 21.92 3.61 -9.36
C TYR A 277 22.88 3.64 -10.57
N TYR A 278 22.35 3.40 -11.79
CA TYR A 278 23.18 3.42 -12.99
C TYR A 278 23.79 4.80 -13.24
N LEU A 279 23.05 5.87 -12.99
CA LEU A 279 23.53 7.22 -13.21
C LEU A 279 24.59 7.66 -12.19
N VAL A 280 24.45 7.26 -10.93
CA VAL A 280 25.47 7.55 -9.91
C VAL A 280 26.77 6.79 -10.18
N ASN A 281 26.69 5.56 -10.70
CA ASN A 281 27.88 4.71 -10.90
C ASN A 281 28.50 4.85 -12.31
N SER A 282 27.75 5.27 -13.32
CA SER A 282 28.23 5.25 -14.72
C SER A 282 28.44 6.60 -15.36
N ALA A 283 27.86 7.68 -14.85
CA ALA A 283 27.75 8.93 -15.58
C ALA A 283 28.59 10.08 -15.01
N SER A 284 29.41 9.85 -13.99
CA SER A 284 30.19 10.92 -13.38
C SER A 284 31.22 11.56 -14.35
N ASP A 285 31.63 10.85 -15.43
CA ASP A 285 32.84 11.24 -16.16
C ASP A 285 32.64 11.60 -17.63
N SER A 286 31.49 11.37 -18.27
CA SER A 286 31.44 11.47 -19.75
C SER A 286 30.59 12.59 -20.35
N THR A 287 29.60 13.13 -19.65
CA THR A 287 28.64 14.08 -20.25
C THR A 287 28.59 15.46 -19.62
N GLY A 288 29.19 15.67 -18.45
CA GLY A 288 29.07 16.93 -17.68
C GLY A 288 27.66 17.25 -17.18
N ILE A 289 26.67 16.40 -17.48
CA ILE A 289 25.29 16.57 -17.02
C ILE A 289 25.09 15.79 -15.71
N PRO A 290 24.58 16.41 -14.65
CA PRO A 290 24.31 15.71 -13.39
C PRO A 290 23.36 14.52 -13.61
N PRO A 291 23.68 13.32 -13.14
CA PRO A 291 22.88 12.10 -13.33
C PRO A 291 21.40 12.28 -12.94
N PHE A 292 21.11 12.98 -11.85
CA PHE A 292 19.75 13.22 -11.40
C PHE A 292 18.91 14.01 -12.43
N ALA A 293 19.53 14.88 -13.20
CA ALA A 293 18.83 15.67 -14.21
C ALA A 293 18.32 14.80 -15.36
N LEU A 294 19.12 13.82 -15.81
CA LEU A 294 18.71 12.85 -16.82
C LEU A 294 17.54 11.98 -16.33
N ILE A 295 17.57 11.55 -15.05
CA ILE A 295 16.47 10.80 -14.45
C ILE A 295 15.19 11.63 -14.46
N LEU A 296 15.26 12.87 -14.00
CA LEU A 296 14.10 13.77 -13.98
C LEU A 296 13.51 13.95 -15.37
N VAL A 297 14.36 14.11 -16.40
CA VAL A 297 13.91 14.25 -17.80
C VAL A 297 13.24 12.96 -18.27
N VAL A 298 13.87 11.80 -18.08
CA VAL A 298 13.33 10.51 -18.55
C VAL A 298 12.04 10.15 -17.80
N VAL A 299 12.03 10.23 -16.47
CA VAL A 299 10.85 9.94 -15.67
C VAL A 299 9.73 10.93 -15.95
N GLY A 300 10.05 12.22 -16.05
CA GLY A 300 9.08 13.25 -16.42
C GLY A 300 8.48 13.03 -17.80
N ALA A 301 9.32 12.71 -18.80
CA ALA A 301 8.85 12.38 -20.15
C ALA A 301 7.94 11.14 -20.18
N LEU A 302 8.29 10.08 -19.43
CA LEU A 302 7.46 8.88 -19.30
C LEU A 302 6.12 9.19 -18.63
N ILE A 303 6.11 9.97 -17.55
CA ILE A 303 4.87 10.39 -16.89
C ILE A 303 3.97 11.18 -17.84
N ILE A 304 4.54 12.11 -18.61
CA ILE A 304 3.78 12.89 -19.60
C ILE A 304 3.26 11.98 -20.72
N LEU A 305 4.11 11.12 -21.27
CA LEU A 305 3.75 10.19 -22.34
C LEU A 305 2.58 9.27 -21.92
N PHE A 306 2.71 8.63 -20.77
CA PHE A 306 1.65 7.78 -20.23
C PHE A 306 0.45 8.58 -19.71
N GLY A 307 0.67 9.79 -19.20
CA GLY A 307 -0.40 10.68 -18.80
C GLY A 307 -1.29 11.12 -19.96
N ALA A 308 -0.69 11.67 -20.99
CA ALA A 308 -1.38 12.23 -22.16
C ALA A 308 -1.79 11.14 -23.19
N GLY A 309 -0.90 10.16 -23.44
CA GLY A 309 -1.08 9.14 -24.47
C GLY A 309 -1.81 7.87 -24.03
N TRP A 310 -2.22 7.75 -22.76
CA TRP A 310 -2.70 6.51 -22.15
C TRP A 310 -3.76 5.76 -22.96
N GLN A 311 -4.83 6.43 -23.36
CA GLN A 311 -5.95 5.77 -24.06
C GLN A 311 -5.55 5.35 -25.48
N ARG A 312 -4.68 6.12 -26.14
CA ARG A 312 -4.14 5.79 -27.46
C ARG A 312 -3.23 4.56 -27.38
N ILE A 313 -2.30 4.56 -26.42
CA ILE A 313 -1.40 3.41 -26.18
C ILE A 313 -2.19 2.17 -25.82
N ARG A 314 -3.16 2.29 -24.91
CA ARG A 314 -4.06 1.21 -24.52
C ARG A 314 -4.78 0.59 -25.72
N ARG A 315 -5.30 1.41 -26.62
CA ARG A 315 -6.00 0.92 -27.83
C ARG A 315 -5.06 0.18 -28.77
N ILE A 316 -3.85 0.73 -29.00
CA ILE A 316 -2.85 0.12 -29.89
C ILE A 316 -2.36 -1.21 -29.34
N VAL A 317 -2.14 -1.31 -28.02
CA VAL A 317 -1.56 -2.51 -27.39
C VAL A 317 -2.61 -3.54 -27.06
N VAL A 318 -3.72 -3.16 -26.41
CA VAL A 318 -4.69 -4.11 -25.84
C VAL A 318 -5.64 -4.68 -26.88
N LYS A 319 -6.05 -3.86 -27.87
CA LYS A 319 -7.03 -4.30 -28.89
C LYS A 319 -6.55 -5.49 -29.73
N PRO A 320 -5.29 -5.54 -30.21
CA PRO A 320 -4.81 -6.68 -31.00
C PRO A 320 -4.38 -7.88 -30.17
N THR A 321 -4.07 -7.71 -28.87
CA THR A 321 -3.46 -8.76 -28.05
C THR A 321 -4.46 -9.56 -27.22
N LEU A 322 -5.63 -8.98 -26.88
CA LEU A 322 -6.63 -9.65 -26.07
C LEU A 322 -7.84 -10.14 -26.90
N PRO A 323 -8.37 -11.33 -26.59
CA PRO A 323 -9.60 -11.84 -27.20
C PRO A 323 -10.78 -10.91 -26.93
N ALA A 324 -11.70 -10.78 -27.90
CA ALA A 324 -12.89 -9.94 -27.76
C ALA A 324 -13.77 -10.28 -26.55
N ALA A 325 -13.80 -11.55 -26.14
CA ALA A 325 -14.52 -11.99 -24.94
C ALA A 325 -13.95 -11.37 -23.64
N VAL A 326 -12.63 -11.22 -23.55
CA VAL A 326 -11.94 -10.59 -22.41
C VAL A 326 -12.15 -9.09 -22.45
N ILE A 327 -11.96 -8.45 -23.61
CA ILE A 327 -12.14 -7.00 -23.79
C ILE A 327 -13.56 -6.56 -23.37
N ARG A 328 -14.57 -7.38 -23.65
CA ARG A 328 -15.97 -7.11 -23.25
C ARG A 328 -16.17 -7.07 -21.73
N ARG A 329 -15.34 -7.74 -20.95
CA ARG A 329 -15.41 -7.75 -19.47
C ARG A 329 -14.58 -6.62 -18.82
N LEU A 330 -13.61 -6.10 -19.54
CA LEU A 330 -12.74 -5.02 -19.07
C LEU A 330 -13.39 -3.64 -19.27
N PRO A 331 -12.88 -2.59 -18.59
CA PRO A 331 -13.33 -1.21 -18.82
C PRO A 331 -13.29 -0.83 -20.32
N PRO A 332 -14.28 -0.08 -20.84
CA PRO A 332 -14.39 0.20 -22.25
C PRO A 332 -13.17 0.92 -22.81
N LEU A 333 -12.76 0.56 -24.02
CA LEU A 333 -11.74 1.29 -24.76
C LEU A 333 -12.36 2.62 -25.23
N LYS A 334 -11.91 3.74 -24.66
CA LYS A 334 -12.38 5.07 -25.06
C LYS A 334 -11.87 5.41 -26.48
N ALA A 335 -12.69 6.15 -27.22
CA ALA A 335 -12.36 6.57 -28.57
C ALA A 335 -11.16 7.51 -28.62
#